data_3cd978cc61c5efd9437e138b11f9a1d5
#
_entry.id   3cd978cc61c5efd9437e138b11f9a1d5
#
_cell.length_a   1.000
_cell.length_b   1.000
_cell.length_c   1.000
_cell.angle_alpha   90.00
_cell.angle_beta   90.00
_cell.angle_gamma   90.00
#
_symmetry.space_group_name_H-M   'P 1'
#
loop_
_entity.id
_entity.type
_entity.pdbx_description
1 polymer ?
#
loop_
_entity_poly.entity_id
_entity_poly.type
_entity_poly.pdbx_seq_one_letter_code
_entity_poly.pdbx_strand_id
1 'polypeptide(L)'
;MARTTFSGPVVSQNGFIQGHQPTSLNAINATATATAAQVADGYITSTSASPTTITLPTGTALGTAIGASRGTVLDLFIDNTAGASTVTVAVNTDAVLSSAAVDTAGSFGDLTIAAGATGIARFTLMFSSATAYTFTRTA
;
A
#
# COMPACT_ATOMS: atom_id res chain seq x y z
N MET A 1 -0.40 -13.22 -12.48
CA MET A 1 -1.89 -13.17 -12.37
C MET A 1 -2.48 -12.92 -13.76
N ALA A 2 -3.44 -13.72 -14.17
CA ALA A 2 -4.08 -13.52 -15.46
C ALA A 2 -4.93 -12.24 -15.43
N ARG A 3 -4.76 -11.39 -16.44
CA ARG A 3 -5.52 -10.15 -16.59
C ARG A 3 -6.75 -10.44 -17.45
N THR A 4 -7.95 -10.25 -16.91
CA THR A 4 -9.18 -10.35 -17.70
C THR A 4 -9.48 -8.98 -18.32
N THR A 5 -9.54 -8.91 -19.64
CA THR A 5 -9.86 -7.69 -20.37
C THR A 5 -11.29 -7.80 -20.93
N PHE A 6 -12.12 -6.83 -20.61
CA PHE A 6 -13.46 -6.70 -21.17
C PHE A 6 -13.44 -5.70 -22.32
N SER A 7 -13.96 -6.07 -23.48
CA SER A 7 -14.01 -5.20 -24.67
C SER A 7 -15.32 -4.41 -24.81
N GLY A 8 -16.18 -4.43 -23.79
CA GLY A 8 -17.47 -3.76 -23.78
C GLY A 8 -17.92 -3.35 -22.37
N PRO A 9 -19.10 -2.73 -22.24
CA PRO A 9 -19.64 -2.33 -20.96
C PRO A 9 -19.82 -3.54 -20.03
N VAL A 10 -19.37 -3.41 -18.78
CA VAL A 10 -19.66 -4.40 -17.74
C VAL A 10 -20.94 -3.98 -17.01
N VAL A 11 -22.00 -4.78 -17.11
CA VAL A 11 -23.26 -4.57 -16.41
C VAL A 11 -23.33 -5.55 -15.24
N SER A 12 -23.43 -5.02 -14.02
CA SER A 12 -23.64 -5.83 -12.81
C SER A 12 -24.99 -5.48 -12.19
N GLN A 13 -25.85 -6.48 -12.02
CA GLN A 13 -27.19 -6.28 -11.43
C GLN A 13 -27.15 -6.07 -9.92
N ASN A 14 -26.08 -6.52 -9.24
CA ASN A 14 -25.95 -6.47 -7.78
C ASN A 14 -24.85 -5.49 -7.32
N GLY A 15 -24.47 -4.55 -8.18
CA GLY A 15 -23.38 -3.61 -7.89
C GLY A 15 -22.00 -4.17 -8.27
N PHE A 16 -21.02 -3.29 -8.26
CA PHE A 16 -19.64 -3.59 -8.58
C PHE A 16 -18.78 -3.36 -7.34
N ILE A 17 -18.15 -4.39 -6.83
CA ILE A 17 -17.17 -4.24 -5.75
C ILE A 17 -15.87 -3.79 -6.40
N GLN A 18 -15.57 -2.52 -6.27
CA GLN A 18 -14.32 -1.96 -6.75
C GLN A 18 -13.28 -2.13 -5.63
N GLY A 19 -12.30 -2.94 -5.89
CA GLY A 19 -11.22 -3.22 -4.96
C GLY A 19 -10.93 -4.72 -4.86
N HIS A 20 -9.76 -5.03 -4.36
CA HIS A 20 -9.37 -6.40 -4.09
C HIS A 20 -9.88 -6.81 -2.71
N GLN A 21 -10.63 -7.91 -2.63
CA GLN A 21 -10.86 -8.56 -1.35
C GLN A 21 -9.72 -9.56 -1.12
N PRO A 22 -8.82 -9.31 -0.17
CA PRO A 22 -7.75 -10.24 0.09
C PRO A 22 -8.34 -11.59 0.52
N THR A 23 -7.89 -12.66 -0.10
CA THR A 23 -8.28 -14.02 0.27
C THR A 23 -7.65 -14.45 1.60
N SER A 24 -6.64 -13.71 2.05
CA SER A 24 -5.99 -13.85 3.35
C SER A 24 -5.56 -12.48 3.87
N LEU A 25 -5.54 -12.31 5.20
CA LEU A 25 -4.99 -11.11 5.82
C LEU A 25 -3.47 -11.11 5.65
N ASN A 26 -2.93 -10.04 5.06
CA ASN A 26 -1.49 -9.82 4.94
C ASN A 26 -0.96 -9.19 6.23
N ALA A 27 -0.67 -10.02 7.24
CA ALA A 27 -0.16 -9.53 8.51
C ALA A 27 1.37 -9.34 8.48
N ILE A 28 1.85 -8.16 8.90
CA ILE A 28 3.26 -7.87 9.12
C ILE A 28 3.43 -7.38 10.56
N ASN A 29 3.83 -8.29 11.44
CA ASN A 29 3.91 -8.07 12.89
C ASN A 29 5.35 -7.89 13.39
N ALA A 30 6.32 -7.81 12.50
CA ALA A 30 7.73 -7.53 12.79
C ALA A 30 8.31 -6.70 11.65
N THR A 31 9.39 -5.97 11.92
CA THR A 31 10.11 -5.22 10.89
C THR A 31 10.49 -6.11 9.71
N ALA A 32 9.97 -5.81 8.53
CA ALA A 32 10.16 -6.59 7.32
C ALA A 32 9.95 -5.75 6.05
N THR A 33 10.42 -6.25 4.94
CA THR A 33 10.03 -5.75 3.61
C THR A 33 8.75 -6.44 3.17
N ALA A 34 7.72 -5.65 2.89
CA ALA A 34 6.49 -6.18 2.30
C ALA A 34 6.76 -6.77 0.92
N THR A 35 6.16 -7.91 0.64
CA THR A 35 6.25 -8.50 -0.71
C THR A 35 5.42 -7.69 -1.70
N ALA A 36 5.76 -7.77 -2.98
CA ALA A 36 4.98 -7.13 -4.03
C ALA A 36 3.52 -7.62 -4.07
N ALA A 37 3.29 -8.91 -3.76
CA ALA A 37 1.95 -9.48 -3.67
C ALA A 37 1.14 -8.87 -2.51
N GLN A 38 1.73 -8.71 -1.33
CA GLN A 38 1.07 -8.08 -0.17
C GLN A 38 0.65 -6.63 -0.46
N VAL A 39 1.52 -5.87 -1.14
CA VAL A 39 1.19 -4.49 -1.52
C VAL A 39 0.18 -4.46 -2.66
N ALA A 40 0.27 -5.36 -3.63
CA ALA A 40 -0.70 -5.48 -4.73
C ALA A 40 -2.11 -5.84 -4.24
N ASP A 41 -2.22 -6.56 -3.11
CA ASP A 41 -3.49 -6.85 -2.44
C ASP A 41 -4.13 -5.61 -1.79
N GLY A 42 -3.36 -4.53 -1.63
CA GLY A 42 -3.87 -3.23 -1.20
C GLY A 42 -4.23 -3.12 0.29
N TYR A 43 -4.01 -4.16 1.11
CA TYR A 43 -4.35 -4.15 2.53
C TYR A 43 -3.35 -4.96 3.36
N ILE A 44 -2.72 -4.30 4.32
CA ILE A 44 -1.76 -4.91 5.27
C ILE A 44 -2.24 -4.63 6.69
N THR A 45 -2.18 -5.62 7.56
CA THR A 45 -2.48 -5.47 8.98
C THR A 45 -1.24 -5.61 9.84
N SER A 46 -1.22 -4.95 10.99
CA SER A 46 -0.23 -5.16 12.04
C SER A 46 -0.89 -5.28 13.41
N THR A 47 -0.48 -6.27 14.19
CA THR A 47 -0.87 -6.47 15.59
C THR A 47 0.34 -6.42 16.52
N SER A 48 1.46 -5.86 16.05
CA SER A 48 2.72 -5.86 16.79
C SER A 48 2.62 -5.10 18.12
N ALA A 49 3.21 -5.67 19.15
CA ALA A 49 3.40 -5.00 20.44
C ALA A 49 4.69 -4.15 20.49
N SER A 50 5.54 -4.23 19.47
CA SER A 50 6.78 -3.48 19.35
C SER A 50 6.76 -2.58 18.11
N PRO A 51 7.52 -1.47 18.09
CA PRO A 51 7.64 -0.64 16.89
C PRO A 51 8.06 -1.47 15.68
N THR A 52 7.33 -1.32 14.58
CA THR A 52 7.50 -2.12 13.38
C THR A 52 7.76 -1.22 12.19
N THR A 53 8.75 -1.56 11.36
CA THR A 53 8.99 -0.88 10.09
C THR A 53 8.59 -1.79 8.94
N ILE A 54 7.66 -1.31 8.10
CA ILE A 54 7.23 -1.98 6.87
C ILE A 54 7.93 -1.27 5.70
N THR A 55 8.98 -1.89 5.17
CA THR A 55 9.65 -1.39 3.97
C THR A 55 8.84 -1.78 2.74
N LEU A 56 8.54 -0.83 1.88
CA LEU A 56 7.83 -1.11 0.63
C LEU A 56 8.68 -1.95 -0.34
N PRO A 57 8.07 -2.73 -1.24
CA PRO A 57 8.82 -3.47 -2.27
C PRO A 57 9.52 -2.51 -3.22
N THR A 58 10.54 -2.97 -3.91
CA THR A 58 11.19 -2.18 -4.97
C THR A 58 10.22 -1.86 -6.10
N GLY A 59 10.44 -0.75 -6.81
CA GLY A 59 9.62 -0.37 -7.95
C GLY A 59 9.55 -1.47 -9.02
N THR A 60 10.66 -2.15 -9.30
CA THR A 60 10.70 -3.28 -10.23
C THR A 60 9.85 -4.45 -9.76
N ALA A 61 9.96 -4.84 -8.48
CA ALA A 61 9.21 -5.99 -7.96
C ALA A 61 7.70 -5.75 -7.99
N LEU A 62 7.26 -4.58 -7.52
CA LEU A 62 5.83 -4.23 -7.51
C LEU A 62 5.31 -4.03 -8.94
N GLY A 63 6.06 -3.31 -9.78
CA GLY A 63 5.67 -3.07 -11.17
C GLY A 63 5.49 -4.35 -11.96
N THR A 64 6.38 -5.33 -11.79
CA THR A 64 6.26 -6.66 -12.41
C THR A 64 5.03 -7.40 -11.88
N ALA A 65 4.79 -7.39 -10.58
CA ALA A 65 3.68 -8.11 -9.96
C ALA A 65 2.30 -7.65 -10.45
N ILE A 66 2.13 -6.34 -10.68
CA ILE A 66 0.84 -5.77 -11.10
C ILE A 66 0.76 -5.47 -12.60
N GLY A 67 1.84 -5.69 -13.35
CA GLY A 67 1.92 -5.31 -14.77
C GLY A 67 1.81 -3.80 -14.96
N ALA A 68 2.54 -3.04 -14.14
CA ALA A 68 2.46 -1.59 -14.12
C ALA A 68 2.97 -0.96 -15.42
N SER A 69 2.41 0.21 -15.71
CA SER A 69 2.90 1.14 -16.72
C SER A 69 2.86 2.55 -16.13
N ARG A 70 3.43 3.52 -16.82
CA ARG A 70 3.33 4.91 -16.38
C ARG A 70 1.87 5.32 -16.23
N GLY A 71 1.53 5.92 -15.07
CA GLY A 71 0.18 6.33 -14.73
C GLY A 71 -0.66 5.26 -14.04
N THR A 72 -0.13 4.05 -13.81
CA THR A 72 -0.79 3.07 -12.94
C THR A 72 -0.85 3.60 -11.52
N VAL A 73 -2.02 3.56 -10.91
CA VAL A 73 -2.26 3.98 -9.52
C VAL A 73 -2.75 2.79 -8.71
N LEU A 74 -2.26 2.68 -7.49
CA LEU A 74 -2.64 1.66 -6.52
C LEU A 74 -2.83 2.32 -5.16
N ASP A 75 -3.89 1.97 -4.45
CA ASP A 75 -4.08 2.34 -3.05
C ASP A 75 -3.66 1.18 -2.14
N LEU A 76 -2.93 1.52 -1.09
CA LEU A 76 -2.51 0.62 -0.02
C LEU A 76 -3.05 1.13 1.31
N PHE A 77 -3.82 0.29 1.98
CA PHE A 77 -4.25 0.52 3.36
C PHE A 77 -3.34 -0.25 4.31
N ILE A 78 -2.89 0.42 5.37
CA ILE A 78 -2.18 -0.21 6.48
C ILE A 78 -3.00 -0.01 7.74
N ASP A 79 -3.42 -1.12 8.33
CA ASP A 79 -4.27 -1.18 9.51
C ASP A 79 -3.45 -1.65 10.71
N ASN A 80 -3.23 -0.74 11.65
CA ASN A 80 -2.56 -0.94 12.92
C ASN A 80 -3.54 -0.76 14.11
N THR A 81 -4.85 -0.87 13.84
CA THR A 81 -5.87 -0.65 14.88
C THR A 81 -5.81 -1.68 16.00
N ALA A 82 -5.38 -2.89 15.70
CA ALA A 82 -5.16 -3.96 16.67
C ALA A 82 -3.72 -4.00 17.22
N GLY A 83 -2.83 -3.12 16.75
CA GLY A 83 -1.46 -3.01 17.24
C GLY A 83 -1.36 -2.30 18.58
N ALA A 84 -0.31 -2.58 19.33
CA ALA A 84 0.01 -1.90 20.60
C ALA A 84 1.20 -0.93 20.47
N SER A 85 1.83 -0.85 19.31
CA SER A 85 2.94 0.05 19.03
C SER A 85 2.87 0.62 17.61
N THR A 86 3.70 1.60 17.31
CA THR A 86 3.69 2.30 16.02
C THR A 86 4.19 1.43 14.86
N VAL A 87 3.60 1.63 13.69
CA VAL A 87 4.10 1.14 12.41
C VAL A 87 4.66 2.29 11.60
N THR A 88 5.87 2.13 11.05
CA THR A 88 6.50 3.12 10.18
C THR A 88 6.65 2.53 8.79
N VAL A 89 6.20 3.24 7.76
CA VAL A 89 6.41 2.85 6.36
C VAL A 89 7.76 3.39 5.89
N ALA A 90 8.56 2.55 5.23
CA ALA A 90 9.88 2.92 4.75
C ALA A 90 9.98 2.79 3.22
N VAL A 91 10.80 3.67 2.64
CA VAL A 91 11.14 3.68 1.21
C VAL A 91 12.05 2.50 0.82
N ASN A 92 12.14 2.24 -0.48
CA ASN A 92 13.04 1.25 -1.06
C ASN A 92 13.54 1.76 -2.43
N THR A 93 14.37 0.98 -3.11
CA THR A 93 14.85 1.32 -4.46
C THR A 93 13.66 1.51 -5.42
N ASP A 94 13.61 2.66 -6.08
CA ASP A 94 12.54 3.06 -7.01
C ASP A 94 11.13 3.06 -6.40
N ALA A 95 11.05 3.12 -5.07
CA ALA A 95 9.86 3.35 -4.27
C ALA A 95 10.09 4.63 -3.46
N VAL A 96 9.73 5.78 -4.00
CA VAL A 96 10.13 7.10 -3.49
C VAL A 96 8.95 7.84 -2.89
N LEU A 97 9.15 8.43 -1.71
CA LEU A 97 8.17 9.34 -1.13
C LEU A 97 8.03 10.60 -2.01
N SER A 98 6.82 11.03 -2.28
CA SER A 98 6.58 12.28 -2.99
C SER A 98 7.15 13.46 -2.20
N SER A 99 7.89 14.32 -2.88
CA SER A 99 8.46 15.53 -2.26
C SER A 99 7.42 16.53 -1.75
N ALA A 100 6.19 16.47 -2.27
CA ALA A 100 5.06 17.23 -1.76
C ALA A 100 4.54 16.71 -0.40
N ALA A 101 5.00 15.55 0.01
CA ALA A 101 4.63 14.89 1.24
C ALA A 101 5.69 15.12 2.34
N VAL A 102 6.27 16.31 2.41
CA VAL A 102 7.27 16.62 3.41
C VAL A 102 6.64 16.71 4.80
N ASP A 103 7.18 15.88 5.61
CA ASP A 103 7.14 15.66 7.03
C ASP A 103 6.73 16.87 7.91
N THR A 104 5.49 16.83 8.33
CA THR A 104 5.08 17.41 9.61
C THR A 104 4.10 16.42 10.23
N ALA A 105 4.27 16.07 11.50
CA ALA A 105 3.42 15.10 12.19
C ALA A 105 1.92 15.36 11.92
N GLY A 106 1.23 14.37 11.38
CA GLY A 106 -0.18 14.47 10.96
C GLY A 106 -0.40 15.04 9.54
N SER A 107 0.65 15.30 8.75
CA SER A 107 0.54 15.72 7.35
C SER A 107 0.66 14.52 6.39
N PHE A 108 0.41 14.77 5.11
CA PHE A 108 0.47 13.75 4.05
C PHE A 108 1.84 13.05 3.89
N GLY A 109 2.90 13.56 4.54
CA GLY A 109 4.23 12.96 4.57
C GLY A 109 4.52 12.10 5.79
N ASP A 110 3.62 12.03 6.76
CA ASP A 110 3.84 11.22 7.96
C ASP A 110 3.74 9.74 7.61
N LEU A 111 4.89 9.06 7.69
CA LEU A 111 5.02 7.63 7.45
C LEU A 111 4.72 6.78 8.70
N THR A 112 4.44 7.42 9.82
CA THR A 112 4.18 6.76 11.10
C THR A 112 2.68 6.59 11.32
N ILE A 113 2.26 5.37 11.63
CA ILE A 113 0.88 4.99 11.89
C ILE A 113 0.78 4.63 13.37
N ALA A 114 -0.03 5.38 14.11
CA ALA A 114 -0.26 5.13 15.53
C ALA A 114 -0.90 3.74 15.75
N ALA A 115 -0.78 3.23 16.96
CA ALA A 115 -1.53 2.05 17.40
C ALA A 115 -2.95 2.43 17.82
N GLY A 116 -3.85 1.46 17.84
CA GLY A 116 -5.20 1.60 18.38
C GLY A 116 -6.22 2.21 17.40
N ALA A 117 -7.34 2.68 17.89
CA ALA A 117 -8.54 3.01 17.12
C ALA A 117 -8.34 3.98 15.95
N THR A 118 -7.28 4.80 15.97
CA THR A 118 -6.91 5.72 14.89
C THR A 118 -5.80 5.19 13.99
N GLY A 119 -5.39 3.94 14.20
CA GLY A 119 -4.22 3.31 13.59
C GLY A 119 -4.46 2.80 12.17
N ILE A 120 -5.14 3.57 11.33
CA ILE A 120 -5.29 3.22 9.91
C ILE A 120 -4.73 4.35 9.05
N ALA A 121 -4.03 3.99 7.99
CA ALA A 121 -3.52 4.93 7.01
C ALA A 121 -3.72 4.41 5.59
N ARG A 122 -3.99 5.33 4.67
CA ARG A 122 -4.06 5.06 3.24
C ARG A 122 -2.88 5.73 2.55
N PHE A 123 -2.22 4.98 1.70
CA PHE A 123 -1.16 5.43 0.82
C PHE A 123 -1.59 5.25 -0.63
N THR A 124 -1.37 6.25 -1.45
CA THR A 124 -1.56 6.15 -2.90
C THR A 124 -0.19 6.05 -3.55
N LEU A 125 0.01 5.00 -4.33
CA LEU A 125 1.20 4.71 -5.09
C LEU A 125 0.93 5.02 -6.57
N MET A 126 1.78 5.82 -7.20
CA MET A 126 1.64 6.21 -8.60
C MET A 126 2.90 5.85 -9.37
N PHE A 127 2.77 5.03 -10.39
CA PHE A 127 3.89 4.60 -11.22
C PHE A 127 4.30 5.69 -12.23
N SER A 128 5.54 6.13 -12.13
CA SER A 128 6.20 7.02 -13.08
C SER A 128 6.77 6.26 -14.28
N SER A 129 6.99 4.96 -14.13
CA SER A 129 7.41 4.01 -15.17
C SER A 129 6.93 2.60 -14.80
N ALA A 130 7.23 1.59 -15.61
CA ALA A 130 6.92 0.20 -15.28
C ALA A 130 7.68 -0.33 -14.05
N THR A 131 8.75 0.33 -13.64
CA THR A 131 9.67 -0.15 -12.61
C THR A 131 9.92 0.84 -11.47
N ALA A 132 9.25 1.99 -11.47
CA ALA A 132 9.42 3.01 -10.43
C ALA A 132 8.08 3.67 -10.07
N TYR A 133 7.87 3.90 -8.79
CA TYR A 133 6.69 4.60 -8.29
C TYR A 133 7.04 5.63 -7.21
N THR A 134 6.22 6.63 -7.12
CA THR A 134 6.13 7.52 -5.96
C THR A 134 4.93 7.16 -5.12
N PHE A 135 5.01 7.37 -3.82
CA PHE A 135 3.87 7.21 -2.94
C PHE A 135 3.70 8.39 -2.00
N THR A 136 2.49 8.59 -1.55
CA THR A 136 2.13 9.60 -0.57
C THR A 136 1.04 9.08 0.34
N ARG A 137 1.04 9.48 1.60
CA ARG A 137 -0.08 9.25 2.50
C ARG A 137 -1.24 10.16 2.11
N THR A 138 -2.43 9.62 1.99
CA THR A 138 -3.65 10.34 1.59
C THR A 138 -4.74 10.34 2.67
N ALA A 139 -4.56 9.49 3.68
CA ALA A 139 -5.41 9.47 4.88
C ALA A 139 -4.71 8.77 6.05
#